data_9a5366b39b6f6903d5c216c6dda9cccb
#
_entry.id   9a5366b39b6f6903d5c216c6dda9cccb
#
_cell.length_a   1.000
_cell.length_b   1.000
_cell.length_c   1.000
_cell.angle_alpha   90.00
_cell.angle_beta   90.00
_cell.angle_gamma   90.00
#
_symmetry.space_group_name_H-M   'P 1'
#
loop_
_entity.id
_entity.type
_entity.pdbx_description
1 polymer ?
#
loop_
_entity_poly.entity_id
_entity_poly.type
_entity_poly.pdbx_seq_one_letter_code
_entity_poly.pdbx_strand_id
1 'polypeptide(L)'
;MKLLLRVLGVVLLSCAIFVMAGLLATWAPDRSVQQLSARWAPAPSQFLPVLGMQVHLRDEGPRGDPLPIVLLHGTSASLHTWDAWTQAL
;
A
#
# COMPACT_ATOMS: atom_id res chain seq x y z
N MET A 1 5.90 46.77 18.07
CA MET A 1 5.01 45.70 18.57
C MET A 1 3.91 45.31 17.58
N LYS A 2 3.08 46.26 17.10
CA LYS A 2 1.99 45.95 16.14
C LYS A 2 2.45 45.36 14.80
N LEU A 3 3.58 45.84 14.23
CA LEU A 3 4.13 45.31 12.98
C LEU A 3 4.63 43.89 13.17
N LEU A 4 5.35 43.60 14.24
CA LEU A 4 5.85 42.27 14.57
C LEU A 4 4.70 41.24 14.69
N LEU A 5 3.62 41.60 15.39
CA LEU A 5 2.44 40.75 15.52
C LEU A 5 1.76 40.50 14.16
N ARG A 6 1.70 41.50 13.28
CA ARG A 6 1.16 41.32 11.93
C ARG A 6 2.04 40.37 11.08
N VAL A 7 3.34 40.57 11.11
CA VAL A 7 4.27 39.69 10.38
C VAL A 7 4.17 38.24 10.90
N LEU A 8 4.16 38.05 12.23
CA LEU A 8 3.98 36.74 12.82
C LEU A 8 2.65 36.10 12.39
N GLY A 9 1.57 36.87 12.40
CA GLY A 9 0.26 36.38 11.96
C GLY A 9 0.25 35.92 10.49
N VAL A 10 0.89 36.70 9.60
CA VAL A 10 1.01 36.33 8.17
C VAL A 10 1.84 35.06 8.01
N VAL A 11 2.95 34.93 8.72
CA VAL A 11 3.82 33.74 8.65
C VAL A 11 3.06 32.49 9.14
N LEU A 12 2.36 32.59 10.28
CA LEU A 12 1.58 31.47 10.80
C LEU A 12 0.45 31.06 9.86
N LEU A 13 -0.24 32.03 9.27
CA LEU A 13 -1.28 31.75 8.30
C LEU A 13 -0.73 31.08 7.04
N SER A 14 0.41 31.57 6.52
CA SER A 14 1.07 30.96 5.38
C SER A 14 1.50 29.54 5.66
N CYS A 15 2.09 29.26 6.83
CA CYS A 15 2.44 27.91 7.24
C CYS A 15 1.21 26.99 7.34
N ALA A 16 0.12 27.47 7.92
CA ALA A 16 -1.12 26.71 8.02
C ALA A 16 -1.70 26.36 6.64
N ILE A 17 -1.69 27.32 5.70
CA ILE A 17 -2.12 27.08 4.31
C ILE A 17 -1.23 26.04 3.63
N PHE A 18 0.08 26.13 3.78
CA PHE A 18 1.03 25.16 3.21
C PHE A 18 0.81 23.75 3.77
N VAL A 19 0.66 23.61 5.07
CA VAL A 19 0.37 22.31 5.72
C VAL A 19 -0.94 21.74 5.22
N MET A 20 -2.00 22.57 5.18
CA MET A 20 -3.31 22.13 4.69
C MET A 20 -3.25 21.69 3.22
N ALA A 21 -2.59 22.47 2.37
CA ALA A 21 -2.41 22.10 0.96
C ALA A 21 -1.62 20.77 0.82
N GLY A 22 -0.59 20.58 1.62
CA GLY A 22 0.16 19.31 1.67
C GLY A 22 -0.71 18.14 2.08
N LEU A 23 -1.50 18.27 3.14
CA LEU A 23 -2.43 17.24 3.59
C LEU A 23 -3.48 16.89 2.53
N LEU A 24 -4.03 17.87 1.85
CA LEU A 24 -5.01 17.65 0.78
C LEU A 24 -4.37 16.99 -0.45
N ALA A 25 -3.15 17.39 -0.80
CA ALA A 25 -2.44 16.82 -1.94
C ALA A 25 -2.00 15.35 -1.72
N THR A 26 -1.73 14.98 -0.46
CA THR A 26 -1.32 13.61 -0.08
C THR A 26 -2.48 12.76 0.42
N TRP A 27 -3.69 13.27 0.43
CA TRP A 27 -4.87 12.53 0.86
C TRP A 27 -5.10 11.31 -0.04
N ALA A 28 -4.98 10.11 0.52
CA ALA A 28 -5.19 8.85 -0.16
C ALA A 28 -6.37 8.11 0.51
N PRO A 29 -7.59 8.24 -0.03
CA PRO A 29 -8.74 7.53 0.52
C PRO A 29 -8.61 6.03 0.30
N ASP A 30 -9.16 5.24 1.21
CA ASP A 30 -9.22 3.80 1.09
C ASP A 30 -9.95 3.38 -0.19
N ARG A 31 -9.43 2.34 -0.82
CA ARG A 31 -10.02 1.74 -2.03
C ARG A 31 -10.43 0.30 -1.74
N SER A 32 -11.51 -0.12 -2.35
CA SER A 32 -11.97 -1.51 -2.21
C SER A 32 -11.03 -2.49 -2.92
N VAL A 33 -11.02 -3.74 -2.46
CA VAL A 33 -10.26 -4.82 -3.09
C VAL A 33 -10.61 -4.94 -4.58
N GLN A 34 -11.89 -4.79 -4.93
CA GLN A 34 -12.37 -4.87 -6.31
C GLN A 34 -11.75 -3.79 -7.21
N GLN A 35 -11.59 -2.56 -6.69
CA GLN A 35 -10.95 -1.46 -7.43
C GLN A 35 -9.45 -1.69 -7.64
N LEU A 36 -8.81 -2.38 -6.70
CA LEU A 36 -7.37 -2.63 -6.72
C LEU A 36 -6.99 -3.92 -7.45
N SER A 37 -7.90 -4.89 -7.54
CA SER A 37 -7.62 -6.23 -8.07
C SER A 37 -7.11 -6.23 -9.50
N ALA A 38 -7.65 -5.39 -10.38
CA ALA A 38 -7.21 -5.32 -11.77
C ALA A 38 -5.71 -4.97 -11.89
N ARG A 39 -5.21 -4.15 -10.99
CA ARG A 39 -3.81 -3.71 -10.99
C ARG A 39 -2.90 -4.61 -10.14
N TRP A 40 -3.38 -5.04 -8.96
CA TRP A 40 -2.53 -5.66 -7.94
C TRP A 40 -2.77 -7.17 -7.74
N ALA A 41 -3.81 -7.70 -8.38
CA ALA A 41 -4.14 -9.11 -8.32
C ALA A 41 -4.45 -9.72 -9.71
N PRO A 42 -3.63 -9.44 -10.76
CA PRO A 42 -3.78 -10.15 -12.02
C PRO A 42 -3.46 -11.64 -11.82
N ALA A 43 -3.86 -12.49 -12.77
CA ALA A 43 -3.49 -13.90 -12.75
C ALA A 43 -1.95 -14.06 -12.61
N PRO A 44 -1.44 -15.01 -11.82
CA PRO A 44 -2.14 -16.14 -11.20
C PRO A 44 -2.69 -15.87 -9.77
N SER A 45 -2.93 -14.62 -9.41
CA SER A 45 -3.48 -14.26 -8.11
C SER A 45 -4.81 -14.95 -7.82
N GLN A 46 -4.97 -15.42 -6.59
CA GLN A 46 -6.15 -16.08 -6.06
C GLN A 46 -6.52 -15.51 -4.70
N PHE A 47 -7.80 -15.58 -4.35
CA PHE A 47 -8.30 -15.24 -3.02
C PHE A 47 -8.95 -16.48 -2.41
N LEU A 48 -8.43 -16.94 -1.28
CA LEU A 48 -8.94 -18.09 -0.56
C LEU A 48 -9.54 -17.67 0.78
N PRO A 49 -10.71 -18.22 1.15
CA PRO A 49 -11.28 -18.01 2.48
C PRO A 49 -10.50 -18.86 3.50
N VAL A 50 -9.84 -18.18 4.44
CA VAL A 50 -9.10 -18.82 5.54
C VAL A 50 -9.55 -18.20 6.85
N LEU A 51 -10.14 -18.98 7.74
CA LEU A 51 -10.63 -18.53 9.05
C LEU A 51 -11.50 -17.26 9.00
N GLY A 52 -12.37 -17.18 7.98
CA GLY A 52 -13.26 -16.01 7.78
C GLY A 52 -12.63 -14.81 7.10
N MET A 53 -11.38 -14.88 6.71
CA MET A 53 -10.66 -13.84 5.96
C MET A 53 -10.46 -14.25 4.51
N GLN A 54 -10.43 -13.29 3.58
CA GLN A 54 -10.01 -13.52 2.20
C GLN A 54 -8.50 -13.30 2.10
N VAL A 55 -7.75 -14.38 1.94
CA VAL A 55 -6.30 -14.34 1.83
C VAL A 55 -5.89 -14.29 0.36
N HIS A 56 -5.16 -13.25 -0.01
CA HIS A 56 -4.57 -13.10 -1.33
C HIS A 56 -3.30 -13.94 -1.41
N LEU A 57 -3.22 -14.82 -2.41
CA LEU A 57 -2.04 -15.66 -2.65
C LEU A 57 -1.74 -15.81 -4.14
N ARG A 58 -0.52 -16.23 -4.43
CA ARG A 58 -0.10 -16.74 -5.73
C ARG A 58 0.53 -18.11 -5.54
N ASP A 59 0.19 -19.04 -6.43
CA ASP A 59 0.79 -20.36 -6.54
C ASP A 59 1.43 -20.46 -7.92
N GLU A 60 2.76 -20.36 -7.97
CA GLU A 60 3.55 -20.23 -9.18
C GLU A 60 4.63 -21.32 -9.25
N GLY A 61 5.07 -21.66 -10.46
CA GLY A 61 6.12 -22.67 -10.68
C GLY A 61 5.61 -24.10 -10.89
N PRO A 62 6.51 -25.09 -10.86
CA PRO A 62 6.18 -26.49 -11.11
C PRO A 62 5.30 -27.08 -10.01
N ARG A 63 4.10 -27.53 -10.37
CA ARG A 63 3.13 -28.08 -9.42
C ARG A 63 3.47 -29.47 -8.87
N GLY A 64 4.45 -30.13 -9.43
CA GLY A 64 4.91 -31.46 -8.99
C GLY A 64 6.14 -31.41 -8.07
N ASP A 65 6.57 -30.24 -7.64
CA ASP A 65 7.70 -30.10 -6.75
C ASP A 65 7.35 -30.66 -5.36
N PRO A 66 8.11 -31.64 -4.84
CA PRO A 66 7.85 -32.21 -3.52
C PRO A 66 8.21 -31.26 -2.37
N LEU A 67 8.92 -30.17 -2.64
CA LEU A 67 9.39 -29.20 -1.63
C LEU A 67 8.96 -27.76 -1.99
N PRO A 68 7.68 -27.44 -1.88
CA PRO A 68 7.22 -26.09 -2.19
C PRO A 68 7.84 -25.06 -1.24
N ILE A 69 8.21 -23.90 -1.78
CA ILE A 69 8.69 -22.75 -1.00
C ILE A 69 7.50 -21.87 -0.68
N VAL A 70 7.29 -21.59 0.61
CA VAL A 70 6.23 -20.69 1.07
C VAL A 70 6.85 -19.34 1.48
N LEU A 71 6.46 -18.27 0.80
CA LEU A 71 6.93 -16.92 1.04
C LEU A 71 5.84 -16.10 1.75
N LEU A 72 6.11 -15.67 2.97
CA LEU A 72 5.22 -14.86 3.79
C LEU A 72 5.78 -13.44 3.94
N HIS A 73 4.97 -12.44 3.67
CA HIS A 73 5.37 -11.05 3.86
C HIS A 73 5.20 -10.58 5.30
N GLY A 74 5.91 -9.52 5.69
CA GLY A 74 5.81 -8.91 7.01
C GLY A 74 4.67 -7.90 7.14
N THR A 75 4.55 -7.31 8.34
CA THR A 75 3.58 -6.24 8.63
C THR A 75 3.75 -5.07 7.67
N SER A 76 2.64 -4.49 7.23
CA SER A 76 2.59 -3.35 6.29
C SER A 76 3.22 -3.62 4.91
N ALA A 77 3.40 -4.89 4.56
CA ALA A 77 3.85 -5.35 3.25
C ALA A 77 2.74 -6.15 2.54
N SER A 78 3.03 -6.66 1.36
CA SER A 78 2.14 -7.53 0.59
C SER A 78 2.96 -8.62 -0.11
N LEU A 79 2.29 -9.57 -0.76
CA LEU A 79 2.96 -10.62 -1.53
C LEU A 79 3.88 -10.07 -2.64
N HIS A 80 3.64 -8.84 -3.11
CA HIS A 80 4.49 -8.18 -4.11
C HIS A 80 5.93 -7.91 -3.63
N THR A 81 6.18 -8.00 -2.33
CA THR A 81 7.54 -7.98 -1.76
C THR A 81 8.43 -9.08 -2.39
N TRP A 82 7.81 -10.18 -2.84
CA TRP A 82 8.48 -11.36 -3.35
C TRP A 82 8.55 -11.43 -4.88
N ASP A 83 7.98 -10.45 -5.61
CA ASP A 83 7.90 -10.51 -7.08
C ASP A 83 9.26 -10.75 -7.77
N ALA A 84 10.34 -10.14 -7.28
CA ALA A 84 11.67 -10.36 -7.82
C ALA A 84 12.26 -11.74 -7.44
N TRP A 85 11.92 -12.26 -6.28
CA TRP A 85 12.38 -13.58 -5.82
C TRP A 85 11.68 -14.70 -6.58
N THR A 86 10.39 -14.61 -6.78
CA THR A 86 9.61 -15.62 -7.51
C THR A 86 10.03 -15.76 -8.97
N GLN A 87 10.63 -14.72 -9.55
CA GLN A 87 11.20 -14.78 -10.90
C GLN A 87 12.57 -15.48 -10.95
N ALA A 88 13.26 -15.56 -9.82
CA ALA A 88 14.59 -16.15 -9.72
C ALA A 88 14.57 -17.61 -9.21
N LEU A 89 13.47 -18.05 -8.63
CA LEU A 89 13.26 -19.40 -8.10
C LEU A 89 12.63 -20.31 -9.15
#